data_7798de207be9b157acefa5a10eb555df
#
_entry.id   7798de207be9b157acefa5a10eb555df
#
_cell.length_a   1.000
_cell.length_b   1.000
_cell.length_c   1.000
_cell.angle_alpha   90.00
_cell.angle_beta   90.00
_cell.angle_gamma   90.00
#
_symmetry.space_group_name_H-M   'P 1'
#
loop_
_entity.id
_entity.type
_entity.pdbx_description
1 polymer ?
#
loop_
_entity_poly.entity_id
_entity_poly.type
_entity_poly.pdbx_seq_one_letter_code
_entity_poly.pdbx_strand_id
1 'polypeptide(L)'
;MNRKLTKAISIFMSAAIATSCTALCSFAIDKDVDYKINSTYANVDWSTYKQYKTDLHSHTTGTDGALTKKETVEKHYDHNFDILAVTDHGTTDYGWDDPSTNKAVKIAMSVRKGKLPIEVLSSKGETSDGREYTYDGNYYTEYDENGNAENSMLRVPFGNEQNPTSFNNAHVCSWFVNYGNDTIGGTSDYETPIKNV
;
A
#
# COMPACT_ATOMS: atom_id res chain seq x y z
N MET A 1 1.69 -49.28 28.13
CA MET A 1 0.48 -48.45 28.10
C MET A 1 -0.55 -49.08 27.16
N ASN A 2 -1.76 -49.30 27.60
CA ASN A 2 -2.76 -50.09 26.84
C ASN A 2 -3.23 -49.32 25.61
N ARG A 3 -3.09 -49.91 24.38
CA ARG A 3 -3.45 -49.27 23.08
C ARG A 3 -4.89 -48.71 23.02
N LYS A 4 -5.82 -49.31 23.78
CA LYS A 4 -7.21 -48.84 23.91
C LYS A 4 -7.32 -47.54 24.71
N LEU A 5 -6.50 -47.38 25.75
CA LEU A 5 -6.46 -46.19 26.61
C LEU A 5 -5.84 -45.01 25.83
N THR A 6 -4.80 -45.24 25.06
CA THR A 6 -4.17 -44.18 24.23
C THR A 6 -5.11 -43.66 23.15
N LYS A 7 -5.88 -44.53 22.48
CA LYS A 7 -6.91 -44.09 21.50
C LYS A 7 -8.03 -43.30 22.15
N ALA A 8 -8.50 -43.73 23.34
CA ALA A 8 -9.56 -42.98 24.06
C ALA A 8 -9.08 -41.57 24.46
N ILE A 9 -7.87 -41.44 24.97
CA ILE A 9 -7.26 -40.16 25.36
C ILE A 9 -7.10 -39.26 24.13
N SER A 10 -6.63 -39.78 22.96
CA SER A 10 -6.48 -39.01 21.74
C SER A 10 -7.81 -38.50 21.20
N ILE A 11 -8.86 -39.30 21.24
CA ILE A 11 -10.20 -38.88 20.80
C ILE A 11 -10.77 -37.81 21.74
N PHE A 12 -10.57 -37.93 23.04
CA PHE A 12 -11.01 -36.93 24.00
C PHE A 12 -10.28 -35.60 23.88
N MET A 13 -8.96 -35.62 23.65
CA MET A 13 -8.18 -34.40 23.40
C MET A 13 -8.56 -33.73 22.08
N SER A 14 -8.80 -34.49 21.02
CA SER A 14 -9.21 -33.95 19.74
C SER A 14 -10.63 -33.32 19.82
N ALA A 15 -11.54 -33.92 20.55
CA ALA A 15 -12.87 -33.37 20.78
C ALA A 15 -12.82 -32.10 21.64
N ALA A 16 -11.97 -32.06 22.67
CA ALA A 16 -11.79 -30.89 23.53
C ALA A 16 -11.19 -29.69 22.75
N ILE A 17 -10.22 -29.95 21.87
CA ILE A 17 -9.63 -28.91 21.00
C ILE A 17 -10.66 -28.39 19.99
N ALA A 18 -11.45 -29.27 19.36
CA ALA A 18 -12.48 -28.86 18.43
C ALA A 18 -13.56 -28.00 19.10
N THR A 19 -13.98 -28.38 20.34
CA THR A 19 -14.98 -27.62 21.09
C THR A 19 -14.45 -26.27 21.59
N SER A 20 -13.16 -26.17 21.93
CA SER A 20 -12.55 -24.90 22.33
C SER A 20 -12.37 -23.95 21.16
N CYS A 21 -12.05 -24.44 19.95
CA CYS A 21 -11.97 -23.61 18.74
C CYS A 21 -13.34 -23.03 18.33
N THR A 22 -14.42 -23.82 18.46
CA THR A 22 -15.77 -23.30 18.16
C THR A 22 -16.28 -22.32 19.21
N ALA A 23 -15.87 -22.45 20.46
CA ALA A 23 -16.24 -21.50 21.53
C ALA A 23 -15.51 -20.16 21.41
N LEU A 24 -14.27 -20.13 20.90
CA LEU A 24 -13.51 -18.90 20.69
C LEU A 24 -14.06 -18.04 19.54
N CYS A 25 -14.75 -18.64 18.58
CA CYS A 25 -15.39 -17.89 17.49
C CYS A 25 -16.73 -17.23 17.88
N SER A 26 -17.31 -17.59 19.02
CA SER A 26 -18.63 -17.10 19.44
C SER A 26 -18.60 -15.86 20.35
N PHE A 27 -17.43 -15.39 20.76
CA PHE A 27 -17.33 -14.22 21.67
C PHE A 27 -17.19 -12.88 20.97
N ALA A 28 -17.19 -12.85 19.62
CA ALA A 28 -16.96 -11.63 18.87
C ALA A 28 -18.24 -10.97 18.32
N ILE A 29 -19.42 -11.52 18.57
CA ILE A 29 -20.67 -10.92 18.10
C ILE A 29 -21.40 -10.34 19.30
N ASP A 30 -21.40 -9.02 19.43
CA ASP A 30 -22.32 -8.30 20.28
C ASP A 30 -23.73 -8.55 19.76
N LYS A 31 -24.53 -9.31 20.53
CA LYS A 31 -25.89 -9.71 20.11
C LYS A 31 -26.88 -8.55 20.08
N ASP A 32 -26.49 -7.40 20.63
CA ASP A 32 -27.33 -6.22 20.72
C ASP A 32 -27.08 -5.20 19.57
N VAL A 33 -26.15 -5.52 18.66
CA VAL A 33 -25.88 -4.67 17.49
C VAL A 33 -26.40 -5.33 16.23
N ASP A 34 -27.46 -4.78 15.68
CA ASP A 34 -28.01 -5.18 14.37
C ASP A 34 -27.21 -4.52 13.24
N TYR A 35 -26.21 -5.25 12.73
CA TYR A 35 -25.38 -4.78 11.62
C TYR A 35 -26.11 -5.02 10.29
N LYS A 36 -26.47 -3.96 9.63
CA LYS A 36 -26.89 -4.03 8.22
C LYS A 36 -25.67 -3.85 7.33
N ILE A 37 -25.18 -4.94 6.76
CA ILE A 37 -24.11 -4.90 5.77
C ILE A 37 -24.71 -4.50 4.43
N ASN A 38 -24.45 -3.25 4.03
CA ASN A 38 -24.73 -2.80 2.67
C ASN A 38 -23.48 -3.11 1.82
N SER A 39 -23.49 -4.23 1.11
CA SER A 39 -22.39 -4.55 0.22
C SER A 39 -22.37 -3.58 -0.96
N THR A 40 -21.27 -2.86 -1.14
CA THR A 40 -21.04 -2.03 -2.34
C THR A 40 -20.97 -2.87 -3.60
N TYR A 41 -20.74 -4.17 -3.46
CA TYR A 41 -20.62 -5.14 -4.57
C TYR A 41 -21.96 -5.82 -4.94
N ALA A 42 -23.05 -5.53 -4.23
CA ALA A 42 -24.33 -6.20 -4.47
C ALA A 42 -24.89 -5.99 -5.90
N ASN A 43 -24.52 -4.88 -6.53
CA ASN A 43 -25.01 -4.50 -7.87
C ASN A 43 -23.87 -4.52 -8.92
N VAL A 44 -22.74 -5.16 -8.63
CA VAL A 44 -21.62 -5.23 -9.56
C VAL A 44 -21.88 -6.35 -10.59
N ASP A 45 -21.89 -5.99 -11.86
CA ASP A 45 -21.87 -6.97 -12.95
C ASP A 45 -20.42 -7.41 -13.23
N TRP A 46 -20.01 -8.48 -12.57
CA TRP A 46 -18.66 -9.03 -12.67
C TRP A 46 -18.28 -9.47 -14.11
N SER A 47 -19.24 -9.66 -15.00
CA SER A 47 -18.95 -10.00 -16.40
C SER A 47 -18.38 -8.83 -17.21
N THR A 48 -18.62 -7.61 -16.75
CA THR A 48 -18.18 -6.37 -17.43
C THR A 48 -16.96 -5.73 -16.76
N TYR A 49 -16.60 -6.13 -15.53
CA TYR A 49 -15.47 -5.60 -14.80
C TYR A 49 -14.15 -6.25 -15.23
N LYS A 50 -13.11 -5.44 -15.30
CA LYS A 50 -11.74 -5.89 -15.56
C LYS A 50 -10.98 -6.08 -14.26
N GLN A 51 -9.98 -6.95 -14.29
CA GLN A 51 -9.00 -7.08 -13.21
C GLN A 51 -7.84 -6.14 -13.50
N TYR A 52 -7.37 -5.44 -12.46
CA TYR A 52 -6.20 -4.57 -12.52
C TYR A 52 -5.20 -5.03 -11.48
N LYS A 53 -3.92 -5.09 -11.86
CA LYS A 53 -2.82 -5.33 -10.93
C LYS A 53 -2.44 -4.00 -10.29
N THR A 54 -2.58 -3.90 -8.97
CA THR A 54 -2.39 -2.65 -8.25
C THR A 54 -1.36 -2.78 -7.14
N ASP A 55 -0.54 -1.75 -6.96
CA ASP A 55 0.19 -1.50 -5.73
C ASP A 55 -0.28 -0.15 -5.16
N LEU A 56 -0.92 -0.20 -4.01
CA LEU A 56 -1.49 0.98 -3.35
C LEU A 56 -0.66 1.46 -2.16
N HIS A 57 0.53 0.87 -1.94
CA HIS A 57 1.39 1.25 -0.83
C HIS A 57 2.86 0.99 -1.17
N SER A 58 3.55 1.99 -1.66
CA SER A 58 4.98 1.90 -1.99
C SER A 58 5.75 3.12 -1.48
N HIS A 59 7.01 2.88 -1.11
CA HIS A 59 7.93 3.91 -0.64
C HIS A 59 9.10 4.09 -1.58
N THR A 60 9.62 5.32 -1.61
CA THR A 60 10.77 5.69 -2.42
C THR A 60 11.92 6.18 -1.56
N THR A 61 13.05 6.48 -2.18
CA THR A 61 14.18 7.16 -1.51
C THR A 61 13.84 8.60 -1.06
N GLY A 62 12.66 9.07 -1.36
CA GLY A 62 12.09 10.29 -0.76
C GLY A 62 11.94 10.15 0.74
N THR A 63 11.63 8.94 1.23
CA THR A 63 11.58 8.60 2.65
C THR A 63 12.49 7.41 2.97
N ASP A 64 11.99 6.22 3.14
CA ASP A 64 12.74 5.06 3.61
C ASP A 64 12.81 3.91 2.60
N GLY A 65 12.23 4.07 1.43
CA GLY A 65 12.34 3.13 0.32
C GLY A 65 13.78 2.96 -0.18
N ALA A 66 14.02 1.89 -0.91
CA ALA A 66 15.33 1.56 -1.46
C ALA A 66 15.55 2.07 -2.88
N LEU A 67 14.47 2.34 -3.60
CA LEU A 67 14.48 2.77 -5.01
C LEU A 67 14.08 4.23 -5.13
N THR A 68 14.64 4.93 -6.09
CA THR A 68 14.16 6.26 -6.46
C THR A 68 12.72 6.18 -6.99
N LYS A 69 12.02 7.30 -7.06
CA LYS A 69 10.68 7.31 -7.61
C LYS A 69 10.67 6.82 -9.06
N LYS A 70 11.65 7.26 -9.86
CA LYS A 70 11.82 6.81 -11.24
C LYS A 70 11.98 5.29 -11.32
N GLU A 71 12.93 4.73 -10.57
CA GLU A 71 13.14 3.27 -10.53
C GLU A 71 11.91 2.49 -10.04
N THR A 72 11.19 3.04 -9.06
CA THR A 72 9.95 2.43 -8.56
C THR A 72 8.89 2.36 -9.65
N VAL A 73 8.69 3.44 -10.39
CA VAL A 73 7.72 3.50 -11.50
C VAL A 73 8.09 2.54 -12.61
N GLU A 74 9.35 2.56 -13.09
CA GLU A 74 9.86 1.68 -14.14
C GLU A 74 9.66 0.20 -13.76
N LYS A 75 10.05 -0.18 -12.54
CA LYS A 75 9.89 -1.58 -12.08
C LYS A 75 8.44 -2.02 -11.97
N HIS A 76 7.54 -1.16 -11.54
CA HIS A 76 6.11 -1.51 -11.52
C HIS A 76 5.57 -1.69 -12.94
N TYR A 77 5.93 -0.80 -13.85
CA TYR A 77 5.55 -0.92 -15.24
C TYR A 77 6.07 -2.22 -15.88
N ASP A 78 7.35 -2.54 -15.71
CA ASP A 78 8.00 -3.79 -16.18
C ASP A 78 7.33 -5.06 -15.63
N HIS A 79 6.74 -4.96 -14.45
CA HIS A 79 6.02 -6.05 -13.83
C HIS A 79 4.51 -6.05 -14.13
N ASN A 80 4.08 -5.27 -15.11
CA ASN A 80 2.68 -5.16 -15.56
C ASN A 80 1.72 -4.74 -14.45
N PHE A 81 2.11 -3.76 -13.63
CA PHE A 81 1.16 -3.08 -12.75
C PHE A 81 0.36 -2.06 -13.56
N ASP A 82 -0.95 -2.05 -13.35
CA ASP A 82 -1.87 -1.10 -13.96
C ASP A 82 -2.04 0.16 -13.15
N ILE A 83 -1.90 0.06 -11.83
CA ILE A 83 -2.13 1.16 -10.90
C ILE A 83 -1.06 1.17 -9.80
N LEU A 84 -0.46 2.35 -9.57
CA LEU A 84 0.57 2.58 -8.56
C LEU A 84 0.20 3.76 -7.66
N ALA A 85 0.29 3.59 -6.34
CA ALA A 85 0.31 4.67 -5.37
C ALA A 85 1.68 4.77 -4.69
N VAL A 86 2.30 5.92 -4.76
CA VAL A 86 3.46 6.27 -3.93
C VAL A 86 2.94 6.88 -2.64
N THR A 87 3.27 6.26 -1.51
CA THR A 87 2.77 6.63 -0.18
C THR A 87 3.94 6.81 0.78
N ASP A 88 4.85 7.66 0.44
CA ASP A 88 6.00 7.97 1.28
C ASP A 88 5.58 8.54 2.65
N HIS A 89 6.37 8.29 3.69
CA HIS A 89 6.05 8.67 5.07
C HIS A 89 5.87 10.18 5.26
N GLY A 90 4.69 10.59 5.70
CA GLY A 90 4.37 11.95 6.11
C GLY A 90 4.56 12.99 5.00
N THR A 91 4.42 12.58 3.75
CA THR A 91 4.50 13.47 2.60
C THR A 91 3.52 13.04 1.52
N THR A 92 2.84 14.01 0.92
CA THR A 92 1.86 13.75 -0.13
C THR A 92 2.53 13.67 -1.50
N ASP A 93 2.17 12.67 -2.29
CA ASP A 93 2.59 12.52 -3.69
C ASP A 93 1.78 13.43 -4.61
N TYR A 94 2.39 14.50 -5.09
CA TYR A 94 1.73 15.47 -5.98
C TYR A 94 1.86 15.14 -7.47
N GLY A 95 2.84 14.36 -7.88
CA GLY A 95 3.06 14.08 -9.30
C GLY A 95 4.20 13.10 -9.56
N TRP A 96 4.33 12.66 -10.80
CA TRP A 96 5.44 11.82 -11.23
C TRP A 96 6.82 12.50 -11.03
N ASP A 97 6.85 13.82 -11.10
CA ASP A 97 8.01 14.70 -10.90
C ASP A 97 8.15 15.22 -9.46
N ASP A 98 7.24 14.84 -8.58
CA ASP A 98 7.33 15.19 -7.16
C ASP A 98 8.27 14.22 -6.43
N PRO A 99 9.27 14.72 -5.69
CA PRO A 99 10.19 13.87 -4.93
C PRO A 99 9.56 13.19 -3.70
N SER A 100 8.37 13.58 -3.27
CA SER A 100 7.63 13.03 -2.11
C SER A 100 8.53 12.87 -0.87
N THR A 101 9.29 13.91 -0.54
CA THR A 101 10.32 13.82 0.51
C THR A 101 9.82 14.27 1.86
N ASN A 102 10.04 13.43 2.89
CA ASN A 102 9.98 13.88 4.28
C ASN A 102 11.39 14.11 4.83
N LYS A 103 11.67 15.33 5.24
CA LYS A 103 13.00 15.75 5.67
C LYS A 103 13.50 14.95 6.87
N ALA A 104 12.66 14.66 7.85
CA ALA A 104 13.05 13.96 9.08
C ALA A 104 13.36 12.48 8.78
N VAL A 105 12.51 11.79 8.02
CA VAL A 105 12.76 10.39 7.62
C VAL A 105 13.99 10.31 6.75
N LYS A 106 14.13 11.20 5.78
CA LYS A 106 15.29 11.22 4.89
C LYS A 106 16.60 11.41 5.62
N ILE A 107 16.66 12.30 6.62
CA ILE A 107 17.85 12.48 7.46
C ILE A 107 18.16 11.17 8.21
N ALA A 108 17.16 10.54 8.84
CA ALA A 108 17.35 9.30 9.56
C ALA A 108 17.86 8.18 8.64
N MET A 109 17.33 8.06 7.42
CA MET A 109 17.75 7.06 6.45
C MET A 109 19.13 7.37 5.86
N SER A 110 19.47 8.63 5.65
CA SER A 110 20.81 9.04 5.21
C SER A 110 21.90 8.66 6.23
N VAL A 111 21.59 8.70 7.52
CA VAL A 111 22.51 8.23 8.58
C VAL A 111 22.65 6.70 8.53
N ARG A 112 21.57 5.98 8.28
CA ARG A 112 21.56 4.50 8.27
C ARG A 112 22.16 3.87 7.00
N LYS A 113 21.81 4.43 5.84
CA LYS A 113 22.11 3.82 4.51
C LYS A 113 23.04 4.71 3.66
N GLY A 114 23.52 5.83 4.19
CA GLY A 114 24.25 6.84 3.42
C GLY A 114 23.28 7.76 2.67
N LYS A 115 23.83 8.66 1.83
CA LYS A 115 23.01 9.56 1.03
C LYS A 115 22.34 8.78 -0.07
N LEU A 116 21.03 8.67 -0.01
CA LEU A 116 20.22 8.05 -1.06
C LEU A 116 19.95 9.06 -2.18
N PRO A 117 20.07 8.65 -3.45
CA PRO A 117 19.71 9.50 -4.58
C PRO A 117 18.20 9.79 -4.53
N ILE A 118 17.81 10.98 -5.00
CA ILE A 118 16.43 11.28 -5.35
C ILE A 118 16.41 11.46 -6.86
N GLU A 119 15.60 10.67 -7.53
CA GLU A 119 15.35 10.80 -8.94
C GLU A 119 13.85 10.67 -9.19
N VAL A 120 13.30 11.63 -9.88
CA VAL A 120 11.90 11.72 -10.30
C VAL A 120 11.81 11.62 -11.82
N LEU A 121 10.58 11.57 -12.33
CA LEU A 121 10.38 11.52 -13.78
C LEU A 121 10.27 12.93 -14.36
N SER A 122 10.74 13.09 -15.59
CA SER A 122 10.39 14.21 -16.46
C SER A 122 9.15 13.84 -17.28
N SER A 123 8.46 14.82 -17.86
CA SER A 123 7.26 14.54 -18.68
C SER A 123 7.53 13.60 -19.87
N LYS A 124 8.77 13.54 -20.31
CA LYS A 124 9.30 12.52 -21.20
C LYS A 124 10.77 12.26 -20.88
N GLY A 125 11.24 11.07 -21.14
CA GLY A 125 12.63 10.69 -20.91
C GLY A 125 12.91 9.26 -21.36
N GLU A 126 13.99 8.71 -20.86
CA GLU A 126 14.38 7.32 -21.11
C GLU A 126 14.40 6.56 -19.78
N THR A 127 13.97 5.31 -19.84
CA THR A 127 14.08 4.36 -18.75
C THR A 127 15.53 3.97 -18.51
N SER A 128 15.80 3.24 -17.44
CA SER A 128 17.15 2.76 -17.11
C SER A 128 17.71 1.80 -18.17
N ASP A 129 16.87 1.15 -18.95
CA ASP A 129 17.24 0.24 -20.06
C ASP A 129 17.09 0.88 -21.44
N GLY A 130 16.83 2.18 -21.53
CA GLY A 130 16.87 2.99 -22.76
C GLY A 130 15.57 3.03 -23.56
N ARG A 131 14.45 2.58 -23.00
CA ARG A 131 13.12 2.76 -23.63
C ARG A 131 12.64 4.19 -23.43
N GLU A 132 12.01 4.76 -24.42
CA GLU A 132 11.34 6.05 -24.25
C GLU A 132 10.12 5.93 -23.36
N TYR A 133 9.88 6.93 -22.52
CA TYR A 133 8.65 7.06 -21.76
C TYR A 133 8.07 8.47 -21.83
N THR A 134 6.78 8.57 -21.61
CA THR A 134 6.08 9.83 -21.36
C THR A 134 5.13 9.67 -20.17
N TYR A 135 4.77 10.79 -19.53
CA TYR A 135 3.56 10.80 -18.72
C TYR A 135 2.67 11.98 -19.13
N ASP A 136 1.36 11.76 -19.05
CA ASP A 136 0.31 12.77 -19.24
C ASP A 136 -0.67 12.67 -18.08
N GLY A 137 -0.80 13.74 -17.32
CA GLY A 137 -1.56 13.74 -16.07
C GLY A 137 -1.10 12.62 -15.12
N ASN A 138 -1.97 11.68 -14.81
CA ASN A 138 -1.67 10.55 -13.95
C ASN A 138 -1.27 9.27 -14.71
N TYR A 139 -1.09 9.32 -16.03
CA TYR A 139 -0.75 8.14 -16.82
C TYR A 139 0.71 8.15 -17.22
N TYR A 140 1.43 7.09 -16.89
CA TYR A 140 2.79 6.81 -17.31
C TYR A 140 2.78 5.73 -18.39
N THR A 141 3.53 5.94 -19.46
CA THR A 141 3.55 5.05 -20.63
C THR A 141 4.96 4.90 -21.14
N GLU A 142 5.39 3.67 -21.41
CA GLU A 142 6.63 3.36 -22.10
C GLU A 142 6.36 2.90 -23.52
N TYR A 143 7.37 3.04 -24.39
CA TYR A 143 7.27 2.74 -25.80
C TYR A 143 8.30 1.70 -26.19
N ASP A 144 7.92 0.79 -27.09
CA ASP A 144 8.82 -0.17 -27.72
C ASP A 144 9.75 0.52 -28.74
N GLU A 145 10.69 -0.24 -29.30
CA GLU A 145 11.62 0.25 -30.32
C GLU A 145 10.94 0.77 -31.61
N ASN A 146 9.67 0.46 -31.83
CA ASN A 146 8.86 0.93 -32.96
C ASN A 146 7.99 2.13 -32.58
N GLY A 147 8.07 2.60 -31.33
CA GLY A 147 7.26 3.71 -30.81
C GLY A 147 5.81 3.32 -30.44
N ASN A 148 5.51 2.02 -30.24
CA ASN A 148 4.20 1.60 -29.81
C ASN A 148 4.14 1.49 -28.28
N ALA A 149 3.02 1.90 -27.70
CA ALA A 149 2.71 1.71 -26.29
C ALA A 149 1.88 0.43 -26.10
N GLU A 150 2.32 -0.46 -25.20
CA GLU A 150 1.54 -1.67 -24.88
C GLU A 150 0.46 -1.38 -23.85
N ASN A 151 0.76 -0.53 -22.86
CA ASN A 151 -0.09 -0.21 -21.73
C ASN A 151 0.19 1.18 -21.20
N SER A 152 -0.62 1.65 -20.26
CA SER A 152 -0.36 2.85 -19.46
C SER A 152 -0.68 2.55 -17.99
N MET A 153 0.23 2.92 -17.10
CA MET A 153 0.07 2.76 -15.66
C MET A 153 -0.50 4.03 -15.04
N LEU A 154 -1.56 3.87 -14.26
CA LEU A 154 -2.23 4.97 -13.56
C LEU A 154 -1.56 5.25 -12.21
N ARG A 155 -1.19 6.49 -11.95
CA ARG A 155 -0.82 6.96 -10.62
C ARG A 155 -2.07 7.29 -9.80
N VAL A 156 -2.15 6.77 -8.59
CA VAL A 156 -3.14 7.23 -7.62
C VAL A 156 -2.67 8.56 -7.01
N PRO A 157 -3.39 9.66 -7.22
CA PRO A 157 -2.96 10.97 -6.74
C PRO A 157 -3.04 11.10 -5.21
N PHE A 158 -2.17 11.94 -4.67
CA PHE A 158 -2.11 12.31 -3.26
C PHE A 158 -1.88 11.13 -2.29
N GLY A 159 -1.13 10.11 -2.75
CA GLY A 159 -0.72 9.03 -1.85
C GLY A 159 0.13 9.56 -0.69
N ASN A 160 -0.14 9.09 0.51
CA ASN A 160 0.56 9.46 1.74
C ASN A 160 0.45 8.33 2.75
N GLU A 161 1.54 8.01 3.44
CA GLU A 161 1.48 7.21 4.66
C GLU A 161 1.68 8.09 5.87
N GLN A 162 0.60 8.33 6.59
CA GLN A 162 0.60 9.13 7.80
C GLN A 162 1.08 8.32 8.99
N ASN A 163 1.92 8.95 9.82
CA ASN A 163 2.44 8.37 11.05
C ASN A 163 1.82 9.09 12.25
N PRO A 164 0.59 8.77 12.64
CA PRO A 164 -0.14 9.53 13.66
C PRO A 164 0.56 9.52 15.01
N THR A 165 1.23 8.42 15.38
CA THR A 165 2.07 8.41 16.59
C THR A 165 3.32 7.57 16.39
N SER A 166 4.44 8.02 16.94
CA SER A 166 5.69 7.24 17.00
C SER A 166 5.61 6.03 17.96
N PHE A 167 4.59 5.95 18.79
CA PHE A 167 4.48 4.95 19.85
C PHE A 167 3.61 3.74 19.48
N ASN A 168 2.70 3.89 18.55
CA ASN A 168 1.69 2.86 18.29
C ASN A 168 1.97 2.00 17.07
N ASN A 169 3.04 2.23 16.32
CA ASN A 169 3.46 1.46 15.14
C ASN A 169 2.36 1.22 14.10
N ALA A 170 1.29 2.02 14.12
CA ALA A 170 0.25 1.95 13.13
C ALA A 170 0.34 3.18 12.23
N HIS A 171 0.25 2.93 10.95
CA HIS A 171 0.30 3.93 9.91
C HIS A 171 -1.05 3.95 9.18
N VAL A 172 -1.42 5.11 8.65
CA VAL A 172 -2.67 5.29 7.90
C VAL A 172 -2.31 5.74 6.50
N CYS A 173 -2.56 4.88 5.52
CA CYS A 173 -2.43 5.27 4.13
C CYS A 173 -3.69 6.03 3.69
N SER A 174 -3.50 7.13 2.97
CA SER A 174 -4.56 7.93 2.38
C SER A 174 -4.26 8.21 0.91
N TRP A 175 -5.31 8.37 0.13
CA TRP A 175 -5.26 8.65 -1.30
C TRP A 175 -6.33 9.67 -1.67
N PHE A 176 -6.13 10.39 -2.76
CA PHE A 176 -7.06 11.39 -3.30
C PHE A 176 -7.28 12.63 -2.43
N VAL A 177 -6.60 12.74 -1.29
CA VAL A 177 -6.75 13.83 -0.33
C VAL A 177 -5.39 14.44 -0.01
N ASN A 178 -5.26 15.75 -0.21
CA ASN A 178 -4.04 16.48 0.14
C ASN A 178 -3.99 16.73 1.65
N TYR A 179 -3.71 15.67 2.41
CA TYR A 179 -3.57 15.72 3.85
C TYR A 179 -2.46 14.80 4.33
N GLY A 180 -1.77 15.21 5.37
CA GLY A 180 -0.82 14.36 6.10
C GLY A 180 0.64 14.73 5.93
N ASN A 181 0.98 15.87 5.32
CA ASN A 181 2.36 16.34 5.26
C ASN A 181 2.92 16.60 6.66
N ASP A 182 4.19 16.23 6.84
CA ASP A 182 4.93 16.38 8.11
C ASP A 182 4.27 15.66 9.31
N THR A 183 3.51 14.60 9.07
CA THR A 183 2.76 13.87 10.11
C THR A 183 3.60 12.94 10.96
N ILE A 184 4.91 12.87 10.81
CA ILE A 184 5.78 12.05 11.65
C ILE A 184 5.73 12.55 13.10
N GLY A 185 5.16 11.71 13.97
CA GLY A 185 4.87 12.05 15.35
C GLY A 185 3.71 13.03 15.54
N GLY A 186 2.87 13.22 14.50
CA GLY A 186 1.89 14.29 14.40
C GLY A 186 0.74 14.20 15.38
N THR A 187 -0.14 13.20 15.26
CA THR A 187 -1.30 13.09 16.15
C THR A 187 -1.12 11.99 17.18
N SER A 188 -1.74 12.15 18.34
CA SER A 188 -1.69 11.17 19.44
C SER A 188 -2.75 10.06 19.31
N ASP A 189 -3.59 10.14 18.31
CA ASP A 189 -4.72 9.23 18.09
C ASP A 189 -4.89 8.89 16.60
N TYR A 190 -5.66 7.83 16.31
CA TYR A 190 -5.99 7.39 14.95
C TYR A 190 -7.23 8.06 14.38
N GLU A 191 -8.06 8.64 15.22
CA GLU A 191 -9.33 9.21 14.82
C GLU A 191 -9.12 10.51 14.01
N THR A 192 -8.16 11.32 14.44
CA THR A 192 -7.83 12.60 13.77
C THR A 192 -7.41 12.41 12.32
N PRO A 193 -6.44 11.51 11.95
CA PRO A 193 -6.14 11.25 10.55
C PRO A 193 -7.35 10.78 9.74
N ILE A 194 -8.12 9.84 10.29
CA ILE A 194 -9.29 9.29 9.58
C ILE A 194 -10.38 10.33 9.35
N LYS A 195 -10.58 11.26 10.28
CA LYS A 195 -11.57 12.33 10.13
C LYS A 195 -11.15 13.42 9.14
N ASN A 196 -9.84 13.59 8.92
CA ASN A 196 -9.31 14.65 8.09
C ASN A 196 -9.04 14.20 6.64
N VAL A 197 -9.11 12.90 6.36
CA VAL A 197 -9.12 12.27 5.05
C VAL A 197 -10.56 12.07 4.59
#